data_15a0edbfe9f80bdbc841ac4c07f93480
#
_entry.id   15a0edbfe9f80bdbc841ac4c07f93480
#
_cell.length_a   1.000
_cell.length_b   1.000
_cell.length_c   1.000
_cell.angle_alpha   90.00
_cell.angle_beta   90.00
_cell.angle_gamma   90.00
#
_symmetry.space_group_name_H-M   'P 1'
#
loop_
_entity.id
_entity.type
_entity.pdbx_description
1 polymer ?
#
loop_
_entity_poly.entity_id
_entity_poly.type
_entity_poly.pdbx_seq_one_letter_code
_entity_poly.pdbx_strand_id
1 'polypeptide(L)'
;MKVLDPIWHTKTETASRVRGRMEAVLDWAKARRLCEGDNPALWRGHLDQLLPKRSRVQKVVHHPALPFDEMGAFMRDLGAEVGVAARGFEFQILTAARTGEVIGAYWDEIDEGRARWVIPGRRMKAGKEHRVALSERAIAVLSAMRAERQSEFVFSGQRIDRPLSNMTLLAVLKRMGRSDLTVRGFR
;
A
#
# COMPACT_ATOMS: atom_id res chain seq x y z
N MET A 1 17.25 -1.53 -26.89
CA MET A 1 18.24 -1.89 -25.84
C MET A 1 18.76 -0.66 -25.10
N LYS A 2 19.12 0.50 -25.74
CA LYS A 2 19.67 1.70 -25.06
C LYS A 2 18.92 2.16 -23.78
N VAL A 3 17.61 1.97 -23.71
CA VAL A 3 16.78 2.38 -22.57
C VAL A 3 16.79 1.34 -21.44
N LEU A 4 16.75 0.05 -21.79
CA LEU A 4 16.56 -1.03 -20.81
C LEU A 4 17.88 -1.57 -20.25
N ASP A 5 18.93 -1.70 -21.08
CA ASP A 5 20.22 -2.27 -20.66
C ASP A 5 20.80 -1.62 -19.39
N PRO A 6 20.85 -0.28 -19.27
CA PRO A 6 21.45 0.37 -18.10
C PRO A 6 20.74 0.05 -16.78
N ILE A 7 19.45 -0.31 -16.84
CA ILE A 7 18.60 -0.49 -15.66
C ILE A 7 18.11 -1.93 -15.48
N TRP A 8 18.35 -2.84 -16.45
CA TRP A 8 17.83 -4.19 -16.40
C TRP A 8 18.35 -5.00 -15.22
N HIS A 9 19.63 -4.87 -14.90
CA HIS A 9 20.28 -5.57 -13.80
C HIS A 9 20.21 -4.85 -12.46
N THR A 10 20.10 -3.51 -12.47
CA THR A 10 20.14 -2.70 -11.24
C THR A 10 18.76 -2.32 -10.73
N LYS A 11 17.77 -2.13 -11.63
CA LYS A 11 16.40 -1.73 -11.33
C LYS A 11 15.40 -2.61 -12.08
N THR A 12 15.57 -3.91 -11.98
CA THR A 12 14.88 -4.95 -12.78
C THR A 12 13.35 -4.79 -12.80
N GLU A 13 12.73 -4.52 -11.65
CA GLU A 13 11.27 -4.30 -11.57
C GLU A 13 10.86 -3.06 -12.39
N THR A 14 11.57 -1.96 -12.25
CA THR A 14 11.31 -0.72 -13.00
C THR A 14 11.52 -0.95 -14.49
N ALA A 15 12.63 -1.58 -14.87
CA ALA A 15 12.95 -1.91 -16.26
C ALA A 15 11.86 -2.78 -16.90
N SER A 16 11.40 -3.81 -16.21
CA SER A 16 10.31 -4.67 -16.67
C SER A 16 8.99 -3.92 -16.86
N ARG A 17 8.65 -3.00 -15.96
CA ARG A 17 7.44 -2.15 -16.08
C ARG A 17 7.56 -1.13 -17.21
N VAL A 18 8.73 -0.50 -17.37
CA VAL A 18 9.00 0.41 -18.48
C VAL A 18 8.86 -0.32 -19.81
N ARG A 19 9.49 -1.51 -19.94
CA ARG A 19 9.35 -2.35 -21.11
C ARG A 19 7.88 -2.63 -21.45
N GLY A 20 7.09 -3.10 -20.49
CA GLY A 20 5.67 -3.41 -20.71
C GLY A 20 4.85 -2.19 -21.14
N ARG A 21 5.18 -1.00 -20.63
CA ARG A 21 4.52 0.24 -21.08
C ARG A 21 4.91 0.61 -22.50
N MET A 22 6.19 0.49 -22.84
CA MET A 22 6.67 0.70 -24.20
C MET A 22 6.01 -0.26 -25.19
N GLU A 23 5.93 -1.56 -24.83
CA GLU A 23 5.25 -2.58 -25.61
C GLU A 23 3.79 -2.17 -25.89
N ALA A 24 3.02 -1.81 -24.85
CA ALA A 24 1.63 -1.42 -24.99
C ALA A 24 1.43 -0.16 -25.86
N VAL A 25 2.31 0.85 -25.76
CA VAL A 25 2.25 2.06 -26.57
C VAL A 25 2.54 1.75 -28.04
N LEU A 26 3.56 0.93 -28.30
CA LEU A 26 3.95 0.56 -29.68
C LEU A 26 2.90 -0.36 -30.32
N ASP A 27 2.31 -1.29 -29.58
CA ASP A 27 1.19 -2.11 -30.06
C ASP A 27 -0.03 -1.26 -30.41
N TRP A 28 -0.34 -0.27 -29.58
CA TRP A 28 -1.41 0.68 -29.86
C TRP A 28 -1.13 1.50 -31.14
N ALA A 29 0.10 2.01 -31.30
CA ALA A 29 0.53 2.76 -32.47
C ALA A 29 0.45 1.90 -33.77
N LYS A 30 0.89 0.64 -33.68
CA LYS A 30 0.79 -0.33 -34.78
C LYS A 30 -0.66 -0.62 -35.15
N ALA A 31 -1.53 -0.83 -34.17
CA ALA A 31 -2.96 -1.05 -34.40
C ALA A 31 -3.63 0.15 -35.10
N ARG A 32 -3.13 1.36 -34.85
CA ARG A 32 -3.57 2.59 -35.51
C ARG A 32 -2.84 2.91 -36.82
N ARG A 33 -1.95 2.04 -37.27
CA ARG A 33 -1.14 2.24 -38.48
C ARG A 33 -0.25 3.51 -38.43
N LEU A 34 0.17 3.92 -37.21
CA LEU A 34 1.04 5.06 -36.99
C LEU A 34 2.54 4.67 -37.06
N CYS A 35 2.83 3.39 -37.04
CA CYS A 35 4.17 2.83 -37.24
C CYS A 35 4.08 1.49 -37.95
N GLU A 36 5.15 1.15 -38.68
CA GLU A 36 5.32 -0.12 -39.39
C GLU A 36 6.41 -0.95 -38.71
N GLY A 37 6.47 -2.25 -39.06
CA GLY A 37 7.45 -3.20 -38.50
C GLY A 37 7.02 -3.87 -37.19
N ASP A 38 7.94 -4.65 -36.62
CA ASP A 38 7.68 -5.37 -35.38
C ASP A 38 7.94 -4.51 -34.14
N ASN A 39 7.19 -4.81 -33.06
CA ASN A 39 7.34 -4.09 -31.81
C ASN A 39 8.68 -4.44 -31.13
N PRO A 40 9.65 -3.50 -31.05
CA PRO A 40 10.97 -3.76 -30.47
C PRO A 40 10.93 -3.97 -28.95
N ALA A 41 9.81 -3.69 -28.28
CA ALA A 41 9.61 -3.93 -26.84
C ALA A 41 8.93 -5.27 -26.56
N LEU A 42 8.61 -6.07 -27.56
CA LEU A 42 8.00 -7.38 -27.43
C LEU A 42 8.89 -8.29 -26.57
N TRP A 43 8.30 -8.93 -25.56
CA TRP A 43 9.06 -9.83 -24.71
C TRP A 43 9.27 -11.19 -25.37
N ARG A 44 8.17 -11.88 -25.69
CA ARG A 44 8.22 -13.23 -26.23
C ARG A 44 8.72 -13.24 -27.67
N GLY A 45 9.72 -14.09 -27.92
CA GLY A 45 10.31 -14.23 -29.26
C GLY A 45 11.24 -13.09 -29.69
N HIS A 46 11.48 -12.10 -28.82
CA HIS A 46 12.40 -10.99 -29.10
C HIS A 46 13.30 -10.68 -27.91
N LEU A 47 12.84 -9.89 -26.93
CA LEU A 47 13.68 -9.47 -25.82
C LEU A 47 14.03 -10.59 -24.84
N ASP A 48 13.26 -11.65 -24.77
CA ASP A 48 13.56 -12.85 -23.97
C ASP A 48 14.79 -13.62 -24.50
N GLN A 49 15.21 -13.37 -25.73
CA GLN A 49 16.46 -13.90 -26.29
C GLN A 49 17.68 -12.99 -25.98
N LEU A 50 17.45 -11.72 -25.67
CA LEU A 50 18.49 -10.72 -25.45
C LEU A 50 18.71 -10.40 -23.96
N LEU A 51 17.68 -10.54 -23.16
CA LEU A 51 17.69 -10.17 -21.74
C LEU A 51 17.34 -11.37 -20.87
N PRO A 52 18.03 -11.58 -19.75
CA PRO A 52 17.67 -12.63 -18.81
C PRO A 52 16.29 -12.35 -18.19
N LYS A 53 15.54 -13.43 -17.92
CA LYS A 53 14.25 -13.33 -17.24
C LYS A 53 14.40 -12.60 -15.89
N ARG A 54 13.45 -11.71 -15.56
CA ARG A 54 13.44 -10.94 -14.31
C ARG A 54 13.70 -11.80 -13.06
N SER A 55 13.08 -12.98 -12.97
CA SER A 55 13.25 -13.90 -11.84
C SER A 55 14.67 -14.47 -11.70
N ARG A 56 15.48 -14.44 -12.75
CA ARG A 56 16.89 -14.85 -12.72
C ARG A 56 17.81 -13.70 -12.27
N VAL A 57 17.41 -12.44 -12.55
CA VAL A 57 18.19 -11.25 -12.21
C VAL A 57 17.95 -10.85 -10.76
N GLN A 58 16.70 -10.86 -10.34
CA GLN A 58 16.32 -10.42 -8.99
C GLN A 58 15.33 -11.41 -8.36
N LYS A 59 15.74 -12.00 -7.25
CA LYS A 59 14.84 -12.79 -6.41
C LYS A 59 13.81 -11.86 -5.76
N VAL A 60 12.59 -12.36 -5.64
CA VAL A 60 11.54 -11.65 -4.88
C VAL A 60 11.93 -11.66 -3.41
N VAL A 61 12.17 -10.48 -2.85
CA VAL A 61 12.34 -10.31 -1.40
C VAL A 61 11.02 -9.80 -0.86
N HIS A 62 10.39 -10.57 0.03
CA HIS A 62 9.17 -10.16 0.71
C HIS A 62 9.47 -9.03 1.70
N HIS A 63 8.47 -8.20 1.97
CA HIS A 63 8.59 -7.19 3.02
C HIS A 63 8.82 -7.89 4.37
N PRO A 64 9.76 -7.41 5.20
CA PRO A 64 9.91 -7.92 6.55
C PRO A 64 8.58 -7.82 7.31
N ALA A 65 8.18 -8.93 7.91
CA ALA A 65 6.97 -9.07 8.68
C ALA A 65 7.33 -9.46 10.12
N LEU A 66 6.51 -9.01 11.08
CA LEU A 66 6.64 -9.42 12.47
C LEU A 66 6.25 -10.90 12.61
N PRO A 67 7.04 -11.75 13.31
CA PRO A 67 6.62 -13.10 13.68
C PRO A 67 5.31 -13.07 14.47
N PHE A 68 4.44 -14.07 14.25
CA PHE A 68 3.11 -14.07 14.84
C PHE A 68 3.14 -14.10 16.38
N ASP A 69 4.05 -14.84 16.97
CA ASP A 69 4.25 -14.97 18.41
C ASP A 69 4.72 -13.66 19.07
N GLU A 70 5.36 -12.75 18.34
CA GLU A 70 5.70 -11.41 18.83
C GLU A 70 4.54 -10.41 18.73
N MET A 71 3.47 -10.74 18.00
CA MET A 71 2.37 -9.80 17.73
C MET A 71 1.71 -9.28 19.00
N GLY A 72 1.51 -10.13 20.00
CA GLY A 72 0.89 -9.73 21.26
C GLY A 72 1.70 -8.70 22.04
N ALA A 73 3.02 -8.85 22.10
CA ALA A 73 3.93 -7.88 22.71
C ALA A 73 3.92 -6.57 21.92
N PHE A 74 4.08 -6.66 20.61
CA PHE A 74 4.07 -5.50 19.73
C PHE A 74 2.78 -4.66 19.85
N MET A 75 1.61 -5.31 19.92
CA MET A 75 0.33 -4.61 20.07
C MET A 75 0.18 -3.93 21.44
N ARG A 76 0.77 -4.47 22.51
CA ARG A 76 0.81 -3.79 23.82
C ARG A 76 1.68 -2.53 23.75
N ASP A 77 2.87 -2.63 23.15
CA ASP A 77 3.80 -1.50 23.01
C ASP A 77 3.20 -0.41 22.12
N LEU A 78 2.58 -0.80 20.98
CA LEU A 78 1.86 0.14 20.11
C LEU A 78 0.67 0.79 20.83
N GLY A 79 -0.01 0.05 21.70
CA GLY A 79 -1.10 0.55 22.54
C GLY A 79 -0.65 1.63 23.52
N ALA A 80 0.61 1.58 24.01
CA ALA A 80 1.21 2.59 24.88
C ALA A 80 1.69 3.83 24.12
N GLU A 81 1.89 3.73 22.80
CA GLU A 81 2.27 4.87 21.97
C GLU A 81 1.16 5.91 21.90
N VAL A 82 1.52 7.19 21.90
CA VAL A 82 0.59 8.31 21.88
C VAL A 82 0.40 8.89 20.48
N GLY A 83 -0.76 9.50 20.27
CA GLY A 83 -1.11 10.28 19.09
C GLY A 83 -1.86 9.52 18.01
N VAL A 84 -2.51 10.27 17.13
CA VAL A 84 -3.39 9.79 16.06
C VAL A 84 -2.71 8.76 15.14
N ALA A 85 -1.42 8.92 14.88
CA ALA A 85 -0.67 8.00 14.03
C ALA A 85 -0.54 6.59 14.63
N ALA A 86 -0.34 6.48 15.95
CA ALA A 86 -0.30 5.21 16.65
C ALA A 86 -1.67 4.52 16.62
N ARG A 87 -2.73 5.27 16.86
CA ARG A 87 -4.12 4.77 16.75
C ARG A 87 -4.46 4.33 15.33
N GLY A 88 -4.05 5.10 14.32
CA GLY A 88 -4.21 4.72 12.91
C GLY A 88 -3.46 3.44 12.55
N PHE A 89 -2.25 3.25 13.09
CA PHE A 89 -1.48 2.03 12.85
C PHE A 89 -2.08 0.82 13.56
N GLU A 90 -2.52 0.98 14.80
CA GLU A 90 -3.26 -0.06 15.53
C GLU A 90 -4.51 -0.48 14.77
N PHE A 91 -5.30 0.47 14.29
CA PHE A 91 -6.49 0.21 13.48
C PHE A 91 -6.15 -0.51 12.17
N GLN A 92 -5.04 -0.16 11.51
CA GLN A 92 -4.58 -0.85 10.31
C GLN A 92 -4.30 -2.33 10.58
N ILE A 93 -3.64 -2.66 11.69
CA ILE A 93 -3.31 -4.04 12.04
C ILE A 93 -4.60 -4.82 12.34
N LEU A 94 -5.50 -4.25 13.14
CA LEU A 94 -6.77 -4.87 13.55
C LEU A 94 -7.70 -5.14 12.35
N THR A 95 -7.61 -4.35 11.29
CA THR A 95 -8.47 -4.46 10.11
C THR A 95 -7.78 -5.10 8.91
N ALA A 96 -6.47 -5.33 8.98
CA ALA A 96 -5.61 -5.74 7.85
C ALA A 96 -5.79 -4.86 6.59
N ALA A 97 -6.23 -3.61 6.75
CA ALA A 97 -6.48 -2.68 5.66
C ALA A 97 -5.19 -2.08 5.08
N ARG A 98 -5.25 -1.52 3.89
CA ARG A 98 -4.08 -0.83 3.31
C ARG A 98 -3.87 0.52 3.98
N THR A 99 -2.61 0.95 4.07
CA THR A 99 -2.26 2.27 4.64
C THR A 99 -3.11 3.39 4.04
N GLY A 100 -3.26 3.44 2.71
CA GLY A 100 -4.08 4.48 2.05
C GLY A 100 -5.58 4.37 2.36
N GLU A 101 -6.08 3.19 2.67
CA GLU A 101 -7.46 2.99 3.10
C GLU A 101 -7.66 3.56 4.51
N VAL A 102 -6.74 3.26 5.43
CA VAL A 102 -6.82 3.71 6.83
C VAL A 102 -6.62 5.21 6.98
N ILE A 103 -5.51 5.76 6.43
CA ILE A 103 -5.25 7.20 6.58
C ILE A 103 -6.31 8.07 5.93
N GLY A 104 -6.96 7.59 4.88
CA GLY A 104 -8.05 8.29 4.21
C GLY A 104 -9.45 7.87 4.70
N ALA A 105 -9.58 7.20 5.85
CA ALA A 105 -10.88 6.81 6.39
C ALA A 105 -11.69 8.03 6.83
N TYR A 106 -12.97 8.06 6.44
CA TYR A 106 -13.93 9.08 6.84
C TYR A 106 -14.88 8.54 7.90
N TRP A 107 -15.40 9.43 8.75
CA TRP A 107 -16.36 9.07 9.79
C TRP A 107 -17.70 8.55 9.23
N ASP A 108 -18.12 9.01 8.07
CA ASP A 108 -19.33 8.56 7.39
C ASP A 108 -19.23 7.12 6.84
N GLU A 109 -18.01 6.57 6.76
CA GLU A 109 -17.75 5.19 6.38
C GLU A 109 -17.89 4.20 7.55
N ILE A 110 -17.97 4.70 8.80
CA ILE A 110 -17.98 3.89 10.02
C ILE A 110 -19.42 3.69 10.53
N ASP A 111 -19.88 2.45 10.50
CA ASP A 111 -21.14 2.01 11.10
C ASP A 111 -20.84 1.28 12.41
N GLU A 112 -20.75 2.05 13.51
CA GLU A 112 -20.44 1.48 14.82
C GLU A 112 -21.54 0.55 15.32
N GLY A 113 -22.82 0.85 15.02
CA GLY A 113 -23.96 0.03 15.44
C GLY A 113 -23.94 -1.37 14.82
N ARG A 114 -23.35 -1.52 13.63
CA ARG A 114 -23.17 -2.80 12.96
C ARG A 114 -21.73 -3.31 13.04
N ALA A 115 -20.88 -2.66 13.82
CA ALA A 115 -19.45 -2.98 13.93
C ALA A 115 -18.78 -3.15 12.56
N ARG A 116 -18.94 -2.17 11.66
CA ARG A 116 -18.52 -2.29 10.27
C ARG A 116 -17.95 -0.99 9.72
N TRP A 117 -16.89 -1.11 8.95
CA TRP A 117 -16.31 -0.06 8.13
C TRP A 117 -16.62 -0.35 6.66
N VAL A 118 -17.26 0.58 5.96
CA VAL A 118 -17.67 0.46 4.56
C VAL A 118 -16.84 1.40 3.71
N ILE A 119 -15.83 0.87 3.01
CA ILE A 119 -14.95 1.65 2.14
C ILE A 119 -15.60 1.74 0.76
N PRO A 120 -15.95 2.94 0.27
CA PRO A 120 -16.62 3.08 -1.01
C PRO A 120 -15.71 2.71 -2.18
N GLY A 121 -16.31 2.19 -3.26
CA GLY A 121 -15.58 1.72 -4.43
C GLY A 121 -14.61 2.75 -5.05
N ARG A 122 -14.95 4.05 -5.00
CA ARG A 122 -14.08 5.14 -5.48
C ARG A 122 -12.71 5.20 -4.79
N ARG A 123 -12.61 4.67 -3.55
CA ARG A 123 -11.35 4.58 -2.77
C ARG A 123 -10.63 3.24 -2.94
N MET A 124 -11.27 2.27 -3.54
CA MET A 124 -10.73 0.93 -3.72
C MET A 124 -10.07 0.74 -5.08
N LYS A 125 -8.91 0.07 -5.10
CA LYS A 125 -8.19 -0.23 -6.35
C LYS A 125 -9.05 -1.02 -7.35
N ALA A 126 -9.96 -1.87 -6.86
CA ALA A 126 -10.85 -2.69 -7.70
C ALA A 126 -12.14 -1.97 -8.11
N GLY A 127 -12.37 -0.71 -7.68
CA GLY A 127 -13.57 0.05 -7.96
C GLY A 127 -14.86 -0.51 -7.31
N LYS A 128 -14.71 -1.49 -6.40
CA LYS A 128 -15.85 -2.12 -5.70
C LYS A 128 -15.81 -1.77 -4.22
N GLU A 129 -16.98 -1.55 -3.62
CA GLU A 129 -17.15 -1.35 -2.19
C GLU A 129 -16.52 -2.52 -1.41
N HIS A 130 -15.85 -2.19 -0.30
CA HIS A 130 -15.25 -3.17 0.59
C HIS A 130 -15.76 -2.98 2.01
N ARG A 131 -16.24 -4.06 2.62
CA ARG A 131 -16.79 -4.07 3.97
C ARG A 131 -15.82 -4.79 4.89
N VAL A 132 -15.39 -4.11 5.94
CA VAL A 132 -14.48 -4.62 6.96
C VAL A 132 -15.26 -4.77 8.26
N ALA A 133 -15.27 -5.97 8.84
CA ALA A 133 -15.82 -6.19 10.18
C ALA A 133 -14.85 -5.58 11.21
N LEU A 134 -15.40 -4.90 12.21
CA LEU A 134 -14.64 -4.26 13.28
C LEU A 134 -14.70 -5.11 14.55
N SER A 135 -13.54 -5.45 15.10
CA SER A 135 -13.43 -6.06 16.41
C SER A 135 -13.76 -5.04 17.51
N GLU A 136 -14.07 -5.50 18.72
CA GLU A 136 -14.28 -4.63 19.88
C GLU A 136 -13.10 -3.67 20.10
N ARG A 137 -11.87 -4.15 19.91
CA ARG A 137 -10.68 -3.31 20.03
C ARG A 137 -10.60 -2.24 18.92
N ALA A 138 -10.99 -2.57 17.70
CA ALA A 138 -11.05 -1.58 16.61
C ALA A 138 -12.11 -0.51 16.91
N ILE A 139 -13.25 -0.88 17.47
CA ILE A 139 -14.29 0.07 17.90
C ILE A 139 -13.77 0.95 19.04
N ALA A 140 -13.06 0.39 20.01
CA ALA A 140 -12.46 1.17 21.11
C ALA A 140 -11.46 2.22 20.59
N VAL A 141 -10.64 1.88 19.58
CA VAL A 141 -9.75 2.84 18.89
C VAL A 141 -10.56 3.95 18.24
N LEU A 142 -11.64 3.62 17.53
CA LEU A 142 -12.49 4.62 16.88
C LEU A 142 -13.20 5.52 17.91
N SER A 143 -13.70 4.97 19.01
CA SER A 143 -14.34 5.74 20.07
C SER A 143 -13.37 6.74 20.69
N ALA A 144 -12.12 6.35 20.95
CA ALA A 144 -11.09 7.28 21.41
C ALA A 144 -10.83 8.41 20.40
N MET A 145 -10.72 8.07 19.10
CA MET A 145 -10.54 9.07 18.04
C MET A 145 -11.76 9.99 17.88
N ARG A 146 -12.96 9.49 18.15
CA ARG A 146 -14.17 10.28 18.08
C ARG A 146 -14.23 11.34 19.17
N ALA A 147 -13.74 11.04 20.35
CA ALA A 147 -13.65 12.00 21.47
C ALA A 147 -12.73 13.19 21.13
N GLU A 148 -11.73 12.99 20.27
CA GLU A 148 -10.77 14.00 19.81
C GLU A 148 -11.06 14.50 18.38
N ARG A 149 -12.25 14.24 17.85
CA ARG A 149 -12.60 14.53 16.45
C ARG A 149 -12.46 16.01 16.13
N GLN A 150 -11.64 16.31 15.10
CA GLN A 150 -11.40 17.67 14.60
C GLN A 150 -11.77 17.85 13.12
N SER A 151 -12.03 16.76 12.39
CA SER A 151 -12.32 16.79 10.96
C SER A 151 -13.24 15.64 10.53
N GLU A 152 -13.50 15.53 9.23
CA GLU A 152 -14.24 14.42 8.66
C GLU A 152 -13.40 13.13 8.59
N PHE A 153 -12.07 13.24 8.64
CA PHE A 153 -11.17 12.09 8.67
C PHE A 153 -11.15 11.45 10.05
N VAL A 154 -11.17 10.11 10.10
CA VAL A 154 -10.99 9.34 11.35
C VAL A 154 -9.60 9.60 11.94
N PHE A 155 -8.57 9.60 11.09
CA PHE A 155 -7.19 9.83 11.47
C PHE A 155 -6.67 11.12 10.81
N SER A 156 -6.93 12.24 11.48
CA SER A 156 -6.53 13.55 10.99
C SER A 156 -5.03 13.78 11.10
N GLY A 157 -4.46 14.49 10.13
CA GLY A 157 -3.08 14.97 10.18
C GLY A 157 -2.92 16.22 11.05
N GLN A 158 -1.71 16.79 11.07
CA GLN A 158 -1.43 18.04 11.79
C GLN A 158 -2.20 19.26 11.23
N ARG A 159 -2.56 19.21 9.95
CA ARG A 159 -3.43 20.24 9.35
C ARG A 159 -4.87 19.77 9.46
N ILE A 160 -5.73 20.62 9.98
CA ILE A 160 -7.18 20.41 9.98
C ILE A 160 -7.62 20.15 8.53
N ASP A 161 -8.53 19.22 8.31
CA ASP A 161 -9.04 18.79 6.99
C ASP A 161 -8.03 18.10 6.07
N ARG A 162 -6.91 17.59 6.61
CA ARG A 162 -5.99 16.72 5.90
C ARG A 162 -5.81 15.39 6.64
N PRO A 163 -5.78 14.28 5.90
CA PRO A 163 -5.49 12.97 6.49
C PRO A 163 -4.02 12.90 6.92
N LEU A 164 -3.67 11.87 7.67
CA LEU A 164 -2.28 11.49 7.94
C LEU A 164 -1.51 11.29 6.62
N SER A 165 -0.21 11.58 6.62
CA SER A 165 0.64 11.29 5.47
C SER A 165 0.96 9.79 5.36
N ASN A 166 1.29 9.32 4.15
CA ASN A 166 1.67 7.93 3.89
C ASN A 166 2.90 7.46 4.70
N MET A 167 3.74 8.39 5.16
CA MET A 167 4.95 8.07 5.93
C MET A 167 4.71 8.04 7.43
N THR A 168 3.55 8.48 7.91
CA THR A 168 3.29 8.68 9.33
C THR A 168 3.30 7.36 10.11
N LEU A 169 2.71 6.29 9.55
CA LEU A 169 2.69 4.98 10.21
C LEU A 169 4.10 4.34 10.26
N LEU A 170 4.92 4.58 9.22
CA LEU A 170 6.33 4.17 9.25
C LEU A 170 7.13 4.94 10.30
N ALA A 171 6.80 6.20 10.54
CA ALA A 171 7.42 7.00 11.60
C ALA A 171 7.08 6.44 13.00
N VAL A 172 5.89 5.88 13.20
CA VAL A 172 5.55 5.16 14.46
C VAL A 172 6.48 3.96 14.67
N LEU A 173 6.65 3.09 13.65
CA LEU A 173 7.59 1.96 13.75
C LEU A 173 9.01 2.39 14.11
N LYS A 174 9.51 3.47 13.48
CA LYS A 174 10.84 4.00 13.78
C LYS A 174 10.95 4.50 15.22
N ARG A 175 9.91 5.18 15.74
CA ARG A 175 9.85 5.68 17.12
C ARG A 175 9.84 4.53 18.14
N MET A 176 9.16 3.41 17.80
CA MET A 176 9.19 2.17 18.57
C MET A 176 10.48 1.37 18.45
N GLY A 177 11.51 1.88 17.73
CA GLY A 177 12.77 1.18 17.50
C GLY A 177 12.71 0.01 16.52
N ARG A 178 11.59 -0.15 15.78
CA ARG A 178 11.34 -1.27 14.87
C ARG A 178 11.58 -0.86 13.40
N SER A 179 12.78 -0.37 13.11
CA SER A 179 13.20 -0.05 11.73
C SER A 179 13.44 -1.29 10.87
N ASP A 180 13.48 -2.46 11.46
CA ASP A 180 13.55 -3.79 10.84
C ASP A 180 12.25 -4.20 10.14
N LEU A 181 11.12 -3.56 10.48
CA LEU A 181 9.79 -3.90 9.98
C LEU A 181 9.27 -2.88 8.97
N THR A 182 8.28 -3.29 8.22
CA THR A 182 7.53 -2.40 7.32
C THR A 182 6.04 -2.43 7.67
N VAL A 183 5.36 -1.30 7.47
CA VAL A 183 3.89 -1.22 7.67
C VAL A 183 3.13 -2.27 6.83
N ARG A 184 3.68 -2.66 5.67
CA ARG A 184 3.10 -3.71 4.82
C ARG A 184 3.27 -5.11 5.40
N GLY A 185 4.28 -5.34 6.23
CA GLY A 185 4.54 -6.63 6.85
C GLY A 185 3.48 -7.05 7.89
N PHE A 186 2.59 -6.13 8.27
CA PHE A 186 1.47 -6.39 9.19
C PHE A 186 0.15 -6.74 8.47
N ARG A 187 0.21 -7.07 7.19
CA ARG A 187 -0.99 -7.35 6.41
C ARG A 187 -0.90 -8.66 5.64
#